data_b184b35c75a132e64fb3ceba5141eff7
#
_entry.id   b184b35c75a132e64fb3ceba5141eff7
#
_cell.length_a   1.000
_cell.length_b   1.000
_cell.length_c   1.000
_cell.angle_alpha   90.00
_cell.angle_beta   90.00
_cell.angle_gamma   90.00
#
_symmetry.space_group_name_H-M   'P 1'
#
loop_
_entity.id
_entity.type
_entity.pdbx_description
1 polymer ?
#
loop_
_entity_poly.entity_id
_entity_poly.type
_entity_poly.pdbx_seq_one_letter_code
_entity_poly.pdbx_strand_id
1 'polypeptide(L)'
;MSITTAGRSLSANMVTEVSASQLSPILLASFSFSTPVRLWSGYGTITVGSVTYLGSGSLGTISPVEETTDLAARGINFQLSGVPTALVAVALSENYQGKECSVLFGALDPTGALVSSPVTIFAGRMDVMSINDDGQNATIIMSAENKLVDFRRPREVRYTHEEQQNLYPVSPPDLGLEFVTAIQEKQIYWGNAKLASPVNEGGGETEVTSYM
;
A
#
# COMPACT_ATOMS: atom_id res chain seq x y z
N MET A 1 23.50 -29.03 -3.10
CA MET A 1 22.67 -28.76 -1.93
C MET A 1 21.68 -27.68 -2.34
N SER A 2 20.41 -28.03 -2.50
CA SER A 2 19.38 -27.08 -2.94
C SER A 2 18.96 -26.24 -1.72
N ILE A 3 19.29 -24.95 -1.72
CA ILE A 3 18.82 -24.04 -0.68
C ILE A 3 17.38 -23.66 -1.08
N THR A 4 16.43 -24.37 -0.53
CA THR A 4 15.02 -23.98 -0.62
C THR A 4 14.81 -22.82 0.36
N THR A 5 14.97 -21.60 -0.11
CA THR A 5 14.69 -20.41 0.69
C THR A 5 13.17 -20.22 0.67
N ALA A 6 12.51 -20.59 1.75
CA ALA A 6 11.14 -20.15 2.01
C ALA A 6 11.20 -18.61 2.20
N GLY A 7 10.77 -17.86 1.19
CA GLY A 7 10.85 -16.41 1.26
C GLY A 7 10.72 -15.78 -0.12
N ARG A 8 11.72 -15.03 -0.53
CA ARG A 8 11.76 -14.37 -1.84
C ARG A 8 12.43 -15.27 -2.86
N SER A 9 11.75 -15.56 -3.96
CA SER A 9 12.37 -16.34 -5.06
C SER A 9 13.36 -15.43 -5.80
N LEU A 10 14.65 -15.71 -5.61
CA LEU A 10 15.71 -15.13 -6.41
C LEU A 10 15.81 -15.89 -7.75
N SER A 11 16.06 -15.17 -8.85
CA SER A 11 16.40 -15.81 -10.11
C SER A 11 17.72 -16.58 -10.01
N ALA A 12 17.91 -17.60 -10.83
CA ALA A 12 19.14 -18.40 -10.81
C ALA A 12 20.40 -17.52 -11.02
N ASN A 13 20.32 -16.54 -11.89
CA ASN A 13 21.43 -15.61 -12.13
C ASN A 13 21.74 -14.76 -10.90
N MET A 14 20.70 -14.28 -10.18
CA MET A 14 20.90 -13.53 -8.94
C MET A 14 21.52 -14.40 -7.83
N VAL A 15 21.10 -15.66 -7.72
CA VAL A 15 21.69 -16.61 -6.77
C VAL A 15 23.18 -16.82 -7.06
N THR A 16 23.54 -16.97 -8.34
CA THR A 16 24.93 -17.10 -8.75
C THR A 16 25.76 -15.87 -8.38
N GLU A 17 25.23 -14.68 -8.66
CA GLU A 17 25.94 -13.42 -8.40
C GLU A 17 26.10 -13.15 -6.89
N VAL A 18 25.06 -13.36 -6.11
CA VAL A 18 25.12 -13.19 -4.64
C VAL A 18 26.10 -14.19 -4.00
N SER A 19 26.33 -15.33 -4.65
CA SER A 19 27.29 -16.35 -4.17
C SER A 19 28.70 -16.14 -4.71
N ALA A 20 28.93 -15.16 -5.60
CA ALA A 20 30.23 -14.83 -6.15
C ALA A 20 31.16 -14.21 -5.12
N SER A 21 32.46 -14.32 -5.35
CA SER A 21 33.48 -13.73 -4.47
C SER A 21 33.52 -12.20 -4.49
N GLN A 22 33.00 -11.60 -5.56
CA GLN A 22 32.82 -10.16 -5.69
C GLN A 22 31.38 -9.88 -6.04
N LEU A 23 30.73 -9.07 -5.22
CA LEU A 23 29.32 -8.66 -5.40
C LEU A 23 29.30 -7.15 -5.55
N SER A 24 28.62 -6.66 -6.61
CA SER A 24 28.33 -5.25 -6.80
C SER A 24 26.84 -4.99 -6.53
N PRO A 25 26.44 -4.86 -5.24
CA PRO A 25 25.03 -4.72 -4.88
C PRO A 25 24.54 -3.33 -5.22
N ILE A 26 23.27 -3.24 -5.65
CA ILE A 26 22.58 -1.98 -5.85
C ILE A 26 21.23 -2.01 -5.14
N LEU A 27 20.84 -0.84 -4.67
CA LEU A 27 19.51 -0.60 -4.10
C LEU A 27 18.77 0.37 -5.02
N LEU A 28 17.50 0.06 -5.27
CA LEU A 28 16.61 0.92 -6.04
C LEU A 28 15.43 1.27 -5.14
N ALA A 29 15.10 2.55 -5.05
CA ALA A 29 13.99 3.05 -4.27
C ALA A 29 12.96 3.71 -5.20
N SER A 30 11.69 3.42 -4.98
CA SER A 30 10.58 4.01 -5.73
C SER A 30 9.58 4.61 -4.76
N PHE A 31 9.16 5.85 -5.03
CA PHE A 31 8.24 6.62 -4.23
C PHE A 31 7.10 7.10 -5.12
N SER A 32 5.87 6.77 -4.75
CA SER A 32 4.66 7.05 -5.53
C SER A 32 4.13 8.46 -5.25
N PHE A 33 4.90 9.47 -5.53
CA PHE A 33 4.40 10.85 -5.62
C PHE A 33 3.50 11.03 -6.85
N SER A 34 2.87 12.17 -7.03
CA SER A 34 2.11 12.49 -8.25
C SER A 34 2.98 12.36 -9.50
N THR A 35 4.23 12.82 -9.41
CA THR A 35 5.30 12.44 -10.33
C THR A 35 6.19 11.43 -9.62
N PRO A 36 6.19 10.15 -10.02
CA PRO A 36 6.96 9.13 -9.31
C PRO A 36 8.45 9.44 -9.27
N VAL A 37 9.02 9.40 -8.06
CA VAL A 37 10.46 9.57 -7.83
C VAL A 37 11.10 8.19 -7.72
N ARG A 38 12.11 7.94 -8.58
CA ARG A 38 12.80 6.65 -8.64
C ARG A 38 14.29 6.87 -8.62
N LEU A 39 14.93 6.35 -7.59
CA LEU A 39 16.35 6.54 -7.34
C LEU A 39 17.04 5.18 -7.21
N TRP A 40 18.35 5.17 -7.52
CA TRP A 40 19.19 4.02 -7.23
C TRP A 40 20.53 4.46 -6.64
N SER A 41 21.21 3.55 -6.00
CA SER A 41 22.43 3.82 -5.21
C SER A 41 23.68 4.17 -6.00
N GLY A 42 23.62 4.14 -7.33
CA GLY A 42 24.77 4.50 -8.19
C GLY A 42 24.61 5.83 -8.89
N TYR A 43 25.32 6.00 -9.99
CA TYR A 43 25.32 7.20 -10.83
C TYR A 43 24.74 6.92 -12.20
N GLY A 44 24.17 7.97 -12.83
CA GLY A 44 23.55 7.85 -14.15
C GLY A 44 22.15 7.22 -14.08
N THR A 45 21.71 6.63 -15.17
CA THR A 45 20.39 6.02 -15.28
C THR A 45 20.49 4.53 -15.45
N ILE A 46 19.63 3.79 -14.75
CA ILE A 46 19.45 2.35 -14.95
C ILE A 46 17.98 2.07 -15.25
N THR A 47 17.73 1.16 -16.18
CA THR A 47 16.37 0.79 -16.57
C THR A 47 16.09 -0.65 -16.15
N VAL A 48 14.99 -0.84 -15.42
CA VAL A 48 14.49 -2.14 -14.96
C VAL A 48 13.13 -2.37 -15.62
N GLY A 49 13.07 -3.29 -16.57
CA GLY A 49 11.89 -3.44 -17.42
C GLY A 49 11.62 -2.17 -18.22
N SER A 50 10.48 -1.53 -17.98
CA SER A 50 10.10 -0.25 -18.60
C SER A 50 10.31 0.96 -17.68
N VAL A 51 10.91 0.77 -16.50
CA VAL A 51 11.02 1.79 -15.45
C VAL A 51 12.46 2.27 -15.34
N THR A 52 12.65 3.58 -15.42
CA THR A 52 13.97 4.21 -15.31
C THR A 52 14.18 4.76 -13.90
N TYR A 53 15.34 4.45 -13.32
CA TYR A 53 15.82 4.94 -12.03
C TYR A 53 16.99 5.88 -12.24
N LEU A 54 16.99 6.99 -11.51
CA LEU A 54 18.03 8.00 -11.58
C LEU A 54 19.03 7.80 -10.43
N GLY A 55 20.29 7.67 -10.77
CA GLY A 55 21.41 7.65 -9.83
C GLY A 55 22.13 8.99 -9.86
N SER A 56 21.82 9.85 -8.93
CA SER A 56 22.49 11.15 -8.75
C SER A 56 23.39 11.17 -7.52
N GLY A 57 23.60 10.02 -6.89
CA GLY A 57 24.22 9.94 -5.56
C GLY A 57 23.30 10.44 -4.44
N SER A 58 22.08 10.84 -4.76
CA SER A 58 21.12 11.39 -3.77
C SER A 58 20.53 10.34 -2.85
N LEU A 59 20.48 9.08 -3.26
CA LEU A 59 20.12 7.99 -2.36
C LEU A 59 21.32 7.67 -1.44
N GLY A 60 21.38 8.35 -0.29
CA GLY A 60 22.50 8.26 0.64
C GLY A 60 22.51 6.94 1.40
N THR A 61 21.54 6.74 2.27
CA THR A 61 21.45 5.52 3.08
C THR A 61 20.01 5.04 3.21
N ILE A 62 19.87 3.73 3.34
CA ILE A 62 18.64 3.06 3.74
C ILE A 62 18.95 2.31 5.02
N SER A 63 18.12 2.46 6.05
CA SER A 63 18.29 1.69 7.28
C SER A 63 18.15 0.19 7.00
N PRO A 64 18.71 -0.68 7.86
CA PRO A 64 18.51 -2.12 7.72
C PRO A 64 17.04 -2.48 7.61
N VAL A 65 16.71 -3.39 6.70
CA VAL A 65 15.39 -3.98 6.58
C VAL A 65 15.31 -5.16 7.52
N GLU A 66 14.50 -5.02 8.58
CA GLU A 66 14.29 -6.09 9.55
C GLU A 66 13.05 -6.90 9.20
N GLU A 67 13.18 -8.21 9.21
CA GLU A 67 12.07 -9.15 9.05
C GLU A 67 11.93 -9.95 10.34
N THR A 68 10.70 -10.06 10.82
CA THR A 68 10.36 -10.86 12.00
C THR A 68 9.21 -11.78 11.66
N THR A 69 9.08 -12.86 12.43
CA THR A 69 7.92 -13.77 12.32
C THR A 69 6.66 -13.19 12.94
N ASP A 70 6.80 -12.11 13.71
CA ASP A 70 5.67 -11.42 14.32
C ASP A 70 4.96 -10.53 13.30
N LEU A 71 3.65 -10.42 13.41
CA LEU A 71 2.82 -9.50 12.60
C LEU A 71 3.00 -8.03 13.08
N ALA A 72 4.24 -7.61 13.30
CA ALA A 72 4.55 -6.24 13.69
C ALA A 72 4.88 -5.39 12.48
N ALA A 73 4.30 -4.19 12.42
CA ALA A 73 4.71 -3.20 11.45
C ALA A 73 6.14 -2.76 11.77
N ARG A 74 7.04 -2.95 10.80
CA ARG A 74 8.43 -2.50 10.87
C ARG A 74 8.61 -1.37 9.88
N GLY A 75 9.33 -0.34 10.31
CA GLY A 75 9.66 0.81 9.48
C GLY A 75 11.08 0.76 8.97
N ILE A 76 11.33 1.48 7.90
CA ILE A 76 12.67 1.80 7.41
C ILE A 76 12.80 3.31 7.24
N ASN A 77 14.03 3.81 7.31
CA ASN A 77 14.36 5.19 7.05
C ASN A 77 15.20 5.29 5.80
N PHE A 78 14.80 6.21 4.93
CA PHE A 78 15.55 6.63 3.77
C PHE A 78 16.22 7.97 4.10
N GLN A 79 17.49 8.07 3.83
CA GLN A 79 18.20 9.35 3.85
C GLN A 79 18.63 9.69 2.43
N LEU A 80 18.14 10.79 1.92
CA LEU A 80 18.51 11.34 0.63
C LEU A 80 19.36 12.60 0.88
N SER A 81 20.56 12.64 0.34
CA SER A 81 21.49 13.77 0.48
C SER A 81 21.81 14.36 -0.91
N GLY A 82 22.12 15.65 -0.97
CA GLY A 82 22.38 16.34 -2.23
C GLY A 82 21.16 16.35 -3.16
N VAL A 83 19.97 16.44 -2.59
CA VAL A 83 18.70 16.37 -3.33
C VAL A 83 18.52 17.64 -4.15
N PRO A 84 18.20 17.54 -5.46
CA PRO A 84 17.86 18.71 -6.25
C PRO A 84 16.69 19.49 -5.65
N THR A 85 16.78 20.83 -5.70
CA THR A 85 15.73 21.72 -5.14
C THR A 85 14.32 21.41 -5.66
N ALA A 86 14.23 20.90 -6.90
CA ALA A 86 12.94 20.48 -7.45
C ALA A 86 12.29 19.33 -6.68
N LEU A 87 13.07 18.37 -6.18
CA LEU A 87 12.55 17.27 -5.35
C LEU A 87 12.17 17.73 -3.95
N VAL A 88 12.91 18.71 -3.40
CA VAL A 88 12.55 19.35 -2.14
C VAL A 88 11.21 20.05 -2.27
N ALA A 89 10.97 20.77 -3.36
CA ALA A 89 9.70 21.45 -3.62
C ALA A 89 8.53 20.45 -3.72
N VAL A 90 8.72 19.31 -4.39
CA VAL A 90 7.72 18.23 -4.44
C VAL A 90 7.43 17.68 -3.04
N ALA A 91 8.47 17.43 -2.25
CA ALA A 91 8.34 16.94 -0.90
C ALA A 91 7.54 17.89 0.03
N LEU A 92 7.68 19.19 -0.17
CA LEU A 92 6.99 20.22 0.62
C LEU A 92 5.55 20.47 0.18
N SER A 93 5.25 20.28 -1.11
CA SER A 93 3.97 20.69 -1.70
C SER A 93 2.95 19.56 -1.83
N GLU A 94 3.38 18.30 -1.72
CA GLU A 94 2.56 17.14 -1.99
C GLU A 94 2.19 16.36 -0.72
N ASN A 95 0.93 15.92 -0.67
CA ASN A 95 0.53 14.96 0.36
C ASN A 95 1.14 13.58 0.02
N TYR A 96 2.24 13.25 0.66
CA TYR A 96 2.98 12.01 0.47
C TYR A 96 2.61 10.92 1.48
N GLN A 97 2.09 11.31 2.64
CA GLN A 97 1.80 10.38 3.74
C GLN A 97 0.77 9.33 3.31
N GLY A 98 1.09 8.07 3.59
CA GLY A 98 0.26 6.94 3.20
C GLY A 98 0.42 6.48 1.75
N LYS A 99 1.15 7.22 0.88
CA LYS A 99 1.46 6.76 -0.47
C LYS A 99 2.50 5.63 -0.46
N GLU A 100 2.49 4.83 -1.50
CA GLU A 100 3.34 3.64 -1.57
C GLU A 100 4.81 3.99 -1.82
N CYS A 101 5.68 3.20 -1.19
CA CYS A 101 7.10 3.18 -1.49
C CYS A 101 7.62 1.75 -1.50
N SER A 102 8.71 1.53 -2.22
CA SER A 102 9.34 0.21 -2.31
C SER A 102 10.84 0.32 -2.45
N VAL A 103 11.53 -0.70 -1.96
CA VAL A 103 12.97 -0.89 -2.15
C VAL A 103 13.20 -2.22 -2.83
N LEU A 104 14.01 -2.20 -3.88
CA LEU A 104 14.44 -3.38 -4.57
C LEU A 104 15.95 -3.54 -4.41
N PHE A 105 16.37 -4.78 -4.28
CA PHE A 105 17.77 -5.19 -4.29
C PHE A 105 18.11 -5.79 -5.65
N GLY A 106 19.24 -5.37 -6.20
CA GLY A 106 19.78 -5.89 -7.44
C GLY A 106 21.30 -6.04 -7.35
N ALA A 107 21.89 -6.60 -8.37
CA ALA A 107 23.33 -6.69 -8.53
C ALA A 107 23.74 -6.30 -9.96
N LEU A 108 24.90 -5.68 -10.07
CA LEU A 108 25.54 -5.40 -11.35
C LEU A 108 26.60 -6.45 -11.63
N ASP A 109 26.74 -6.82 -12.88
CA ASP A 109 27.86 -7.63 -13.35
C ASP A 109 29.14 -6.80 -13.45
N PRO A 110 30.31 -7.40 -13.71
CA PRO A 110 31.57 -6.66 -13.86
C PRO A 110 31.58 -5.65 -15.01
N THR A 111 30.61 -5.71 -15.94
CA THR A 111 30.48 -4.73 -17.01
C THR A 111 29.58 -3.54 -16.64
N GLY A 112 28.97 -3.58 -15.44
CA GLY A 112 28.06 -2.57 -14.94
C GLY A 112 26.61 -2.75 -15.44
N ALA A 113 26.30 -3.89 -16.06
CA ALA A 113 24.94 -4.21 -16.46
C ALA A 113 24.17 -4.93 -15.33
N LEU A 114 22.86 -4.79 -15.34
CA LEU A 114 22.00 -5.44 -14.38
C LEU A 114 21.95 -6.96 -14.64
N VAL A 115 22.30 -7.75 -13.64
CA VAL A 115 22.40 -9.21 -13.76
C VAL A 115 21.05 -9.89 -14.03
N SER A 116 20.00 -9.41 -13.38
CA SER A 116 18.64 -9.91 -13.56
C SER A 116 17.61 -8.93 -12.98
N SER A 117 16.34 -9.29 -13.02
CA SER A 117 15.29 -8.48 -12.38
C SER A 117 15.57 -8.32 -10.88
N PRO A 118 15.64 -7.10 -10.36
CA PRO A 118 15.79 -6.84 -8.94
C PRO A 118 14.65 -7.42 -8.11
N VAL A 119 14.94 -7.74 -6.87
CA VAL A 119 14.00 -8.34 -5.93
C VAL A 119 13.52 -7.29 -4.94
N THR A 120 12.21 -7.21 -4.72
CA THR A 120 11.64 -6.31 -3.71
C THR A 120 12.01 -6.80 -2.32
N ILE A 121 12.78 -5.99 -1.59
CA ILE A 121 13.16 -6.28 -0.20
C ILE A 121 12.29 -5.55 0.80
N PHE A 122 11.65 -4.45 0.39
CA PHE A 122 10.70 -3.72 1.22
C PHE A 122 9.58 -3.15 0.36
N ALA A 123 8.36 -3.22 0.86
CA ALA A 123 7.20 -2.54 0.31
C ALA A 123 6.36 -2.00 1.45
N GLY A 124 6.05 -0.71 1.40
CA GLY A 124 5.39 -0.02 2.49
C GLY A 124 4.72 1.27 2.07
N ARG A 125 4.42 2.08 3.08
CA ARG A 125 3.82 3.40 2.92
C ARG A 125 4.73 4.46 3.55
N MET A 126 4.86 5.58 2.84
CA MET A 126 5.55 6.76 3.36
C MET A 126 4.80 7.31 4.56
N ASP A 127 5.53 7.67 5.62
CA ASP A 127 4.95 8.18 6.85
C ASP A 127 5.41 9.61 7.11
N VAL A 128 6.52 9.82 7.78
CA VAL A 128 7.04 11.16 8.13
C VAL A 128 8.24 11.49 7.26
N MET A 129 8.25 12.72 6.76
CA MET A 129 9.38 13.29 6.04
C MET A 129 9.90 14.50 6.80
N SER A 130 11.20 14.55 7.03
CA SER A 130 11.89 15.71 7.55
C SER A 130 12.94 16.20 6.57
N ILE A 131 13.03 17.51 6.42
CA ILE A 131 13.99 18.14 5.52
C ILE A 131 14.92 18.97 6.40
N ASN A 132 16.20 18.70 6.29
CA ASN A 132 17.27 19.47 6.92
C ASN A 132 18.09 20.14 5.83
N ASP A 133 18.06 21.46 5.82
CA ASP A 133 18.79 22.30 4.87
C ASP A 133 19.84 23.11 5.64
N ASP A 134 21.09 22.93 5.32
CA ASP A 134 22.23 23.66 5.88
C ASP A 134 22.64 24.86 5.04
N GLY A 135 21.87 25.19 4.01
CA GLY A 135 22.12 26.28 3.07
C GLY A 135 23.07 25.93 1.94
N GLN A 136 23.71 24.78 1.98
CA GLN A 136 24.57 24.25 0.89
C GLN A 136 24.03 22.92 0.36
N ASN A 137 23.53 22.07 1.24
CA ASN A 137 23.01 20.76 0.90
C ASN A 137 21.69 20.50 1.62
N ALA A 138 20.71 20.05 0.90
CA ALA A 138 19.48 19.57 1.50
C ALA A 138 19.56 18.05 1.73
N THR A 139 19.20 17.65 2.95
CA THR A 139 19.05 16.23 3.32
C THR A 139 17.60 15.97 3.65
N ILE A 140 17.00 15.02 2.96
CA ILE A 140 15.63 14.55 3.24
C ILE A 140 15.73 13.21 3.94
N ILE A 141 15.10 13.12 5.12
CA ILE A 141 14.94 11.87 5.84
C ILE A 141 13.45 11.50 5.77
N MET A 142 13.16 10.33 5.23
CA MET A 142 11.80 9.83 5.12
C MET A 142 11.67 8.49 5.81
N SER A 143 10.72 8.39 6.73
CA SER A 143 10.32 7.13 7.32
C SER A 143 9.24 6.47 6.48
N ALA A 144 9.27 5.15 6.42
CA ALA A 144 8.23 4.36 5.79
C ALA A 144 7.93 3.13 6.64
N GLU A 145 6.67 2.76 6.72
CA GLU A 145 6.21 1.57 7.42
C GLU A 145 5.81 0.50 6.41
N ASN A 146 6.01 -0.77 6.75
CA ASN A 146 5.60 -1.85 5.87
C ASN A 146 4.06 -1.93 5.75
N LYS A 147 3.56 -2.64 4.73
CA LYS A 147 2.11 -2.77 4.48
C LYS A 147 1.32 -3.40 5.62
N LEU A 148 1.98 -4.01 6.63
CA LEU A 148 1.29 -4.54 7.81
C LEU A 148 0.64 -3.44 8.67
N VAL A 149 1.06 -2.18 8.51
CA VAL A 149 0.39 -1.05 9.16
C VAL A 149 -1.08 -0.94 8.75
N ASP A 150 -1.43 -1.36 7.55
CA ASP A 150 -2.80 -1.33 7.05
C ASP A 150 -3.74 -2.24 7.88
N PHE A 151 -3.22 -3.30 8.50
CA PHE A 151 -4.00 -4.15 9.42
C PHE A 151 -4.34 -3.47 10.75
N ARG A 152 -3.60 -2.44 11.12
CA ARG A 152 -3.85 -1.66 12.34
C ARG A 152 -4.81 -0.49 12.11
N ARG A 153 -5.06 -0.13 10.84
CA ARG A 153 -6.00 0.95 10.50
C ARG A 153 -7.41 0.38 10.48
N PRO A 154 -8.32 0.85 11.36
CA PRO A 154 -9.72 0.47 11.27
C PRO A 154 -10.26 0.94 9.92
N ARG A 155 -10.95 0.07 9.22
CA ARG A 155 -11.71 0.45 8.03
C ARG A 155 -13.03 1.03 8.50
N GLU A 156 -13.38 2.22 8.03
CA GLU A 156 -14.68 2.83 8.25
C GLU A 156 -15.75 2.21 7.34
N VAL A 157 -15.77 0.88 7.29
CA VAL A 157 -16.76 0.14 6.49
C VAL A 157 -17.99 -0.10 7.36
N ARG A 158 -19.14 0.34 6.89
CA ARG A 158 -20.43 0.16 7.57
C ARG A 158 -21.22 -0.98 6.93
N TYR A 159 -21.99 -1.69 7.74
CA TYR A 159 -22.93 -2.69 7.26
C TYR A 159 -24.20 -2.00 6.76
N THR A 160 -24.10 -1.29 5.63
CA THR A 160 -25.23 -0.64 4.96
C THR A 160 -25.28 -1.07 3.51
N HIS A 161 -26.46 -0.94 2.93
CA HIS A 161 -26.69 -1.24 1.52
C HIS A 161 -25.81 -0.40 0.61
N GLU A 162 -25.70 0.89 0.89
CA GLU A 162 -24.90 1.85 0.13
C GLU A 162 -23.42 1.49 0.15
N GLU A 163 -22.91 1.10 1.31
CA GLU A 163 -21.49 0.71 1.44
C GLU A 163 -21.20 -0.59 0.69
N GLN A 164 -22.13 -1.54 0.70
CA GLN A 164 -22.01 -2.78 -0.08
C GLN A 164 -21.95 -2.48 -1.57
N GLN A 165 -22.83 -1.58 -2.07
CA GLN A 165 -22.84 -1.17 -3.48
C GLN A 165 -21.55 -0.45 -3.88
N ASN A 166 -20.98 0.36 -2.98
CA ASN A 166 -19.73 1.07 -3.22
C ASN A 166 -18.53 0.12 -3.28
N LEU A 167 -18.48 -0.87 -2.38
CA LEU A 167 -17.38 -1.84 -2.32
C LEU A 167 -17.43 -2.87 -3.45
N TYR A 168 -18.64 -3.26 -3.84
CA TYR A 168 -18.90 -4.29 -4.86
C TYR A 168 -19.90 -3.80 -5.91
N PRO A 169 -19.45 -2.90 -6.79
CA PRO A 169 -20.30 -2.38 -7.86
C PRO A 169 -20.52 -3.47 -8.93
N VAL A 170 -21.55 -4.27 -8.76
CA VAL A 170 -21.95 -5.32 -9.70
C VAL A 170 -23.26 -4.93 -10.41
N SER A 171 -23.47 -5.48 -11.61
CA SER A 171 -24.73 -5.31 -12.35
C SER A 171 -25.31 -6.69 -12.69
N PRO A 172 -26.55 -7.03 -12.24
CA PRO A 172 -27.44 -6.24 -11.36
C PRO A 172 -26.86 -6.06 -9.96
N PRO A 173 -27.27 -5.01 -9.22
CA PRO A 173 -26.75 -4.71 -7.89
C PRO A 173 -27.08 -5.81 -6.88
N ASP A 174 -26.15 -6.08 -5.96
CA ASP A 174 -26.38 -7.00 -4.86
C ASP A 174 -27.29 -6.35 -3.80
N LEU A 175 -28.48 -6.92 -3.59
CA LEU A 175 -29.49 -6.44 -2.66
C LEU A 175 -29.43 -7.10 -1.28
N GLY A 176 -28.35 -7.85 -0.98
CA GLY A 176 -28.23 -8.63 0.26
C GLY A 176 -28.36 -7.81 1.55
N LEU A 177 -28.02 -6.54 1.53
CA LEU A 177 -28.09 -5.64 2.69
C LEU A 177 -29.20 -4.56 2.57
N GLU A 178 -30.11 -4.66 1.60
CA GLU A 178 -31.13 -3.64 1.35
C GLU A 178 -31.98 -3.28 2.58
N PHE A 179 -32.24 -4.26 3.45
CA PHE A 179 -33.12 -4.07 4.60
C PHE A 179 -32.39 -3.98 5.94
N VAL A 180 -31.08 -3.96 5.97
CA VAL A 180 -30.28 -4.00 7.23
C VAL A 180 -30.58 -2.79 8.12
N THR A 181 -30.74 -1.61 7.54
CA THR A 181 -31.09 -0.39 8.31
C THR A 181 -32.48 -0.40 8.90
N ALA A 182 -33.43 -1.07 8.24
CA ALA A 182 -34.83 -1.14 8.67
C ALA A 182 -35.11 -2.35 9.60
N ILE A 183 -34.16 -3.25 9.78
CA ILE A 183 -34.39 -4.51 10.52
C ILE A 183 -34.67 -4.27 12.01
N GLN A 184 -34.14 -3.16 12.58
CA GLN A 184 -34.36 -2.79 13.98
C GLN A 184 -35.78 -2.38 14.27
N GLU A 185 -36.48 -1.83 13.28
CA GLU A 185 -37.86 -1.34 13.42
C GLU A 185 -38.89 -2.36 12.96
N LYS A 186 -38.45 -3.44 12.32
CA LYS A 186 -39.31 -4.46 11.75
C LYS A 186 -39.67 -5.50 12.78
N GLN A 187 -40.94 -5.59 13.15
CA GLN A 187 -41.44 -6.67 13.96
C GLN A 187 -41.43 -7.98 13.17
N ILE A 188 -40.66 -8.97 13.65
CA ILE A 188 -40.59 -10.30 13.05
C ILE A 188 -41.45 -11.25 13.87
N TYR A 189 -42.46 -11.81 13.24
CA TYR A 189 -43.35 -12.80 13.85
C TYR A 189 -42.89 -14.20 13.43
N TRP A 190 -42.58 -15.03 14.42
CA TRP A 190 -42.25 -16.43 14.22
C TRP A 190 -43.50 -17.30 14.27
N GLY A 191 -43.75 -18.06 13.21
CA GLY A 191 -44.91 -18.92 13.10
C GLY A 191 -46.08 -18.29 12.34
N ASN A 192 -47.28 -18.87 12.51
CA ASN A 192 -48.46 -18.51 11.74
C ASN A 192 -49.26 -17.33 12.33
N ALA A 193 -48.59 -16.40 13.00
CA ALA A 193 -49.22 -15.20 13.51
C ALA A 193 -49.60 -14.28 12.34
N LYS A 194 -50.88 -13.91 12.19
CA LYS A 194 -51.32 -12.88 11.28
C LYS A 194 -50.53 -11.60 11.56
N LEU A 195 -49.89 -11.05 10.55
CA LEU A 195 -49.31 -9.72 10.59
C LEU A 195 -50.44 -8.74 10.97
N ALA A 196 -50.40 -8.23 12.19
CA ALA A 196 -51.24 -7.10 12.53
C ALA A 196 -50.75 -5.92 11.67
N SER A 197 -51.59 -5.41 10.81
CA SER A 197 -51.31 -4.16 10.08
C SER A 197 -50.97 -3.07 11.10
N PRO A 198 -50.00 -2.22 10.86
CA PRO A 198 -49.71 -1.10 11.74
C PRO A 198 -50.96 -0.29 11.90
N VAL A 199 -51.42 -0.11 13.14
CA VAL A 199 -52.54 0.75 13.49
C VAL A 199 -52.13 2.17 13.09
N ASN A 200 -52.71 2.68 12.04
CA ASN A 200 -52.57 4.08 11.65
C ASN A 200 -53.38 4.89 12.68
N GLU A 201 -52.71 5.51 13.66
CA GLU A 201 -53.38 6.46 14.56
C GLU A 201 -53.71 7.76 13.82
N GLY A 202 -54.68 7.68 12.94
CA GLY A 202 -55.20 8.82 12.20
C GLY A 202 -56.54 8.41 11.62
N GLY A 203 -57.61 8.75 12.34
CA GLY A 203 -59.05 8.48 12.14
C GLY A 203 -59.51 8.18 10.72
N GLY A 204 -60.22 7.08 10.60
CA GLY A 204 -60.96 6.69 9.42
C GLY A 204 -61.26 5.22 9.40
N GLU A 205 -62.48 4.84 9.79
CA GLU A 205 -63.03 3.49 9.63
C GLU A 205 -62.91 3.06 8.16
N THR A 206 -62.21 1.97 7.90
CA THR A 206 -62.33 1.25 6.67
C THR A 206 -62.66 -0.20 6.95
N GLU A 207 -63.84 -0.62 6.47
CA GLU A 207 -64.37 -1.97 6.53
C GLU A 207 -63.38 -3.01 6.03
N VAL A 208 -63.20 -4.05 6.88
CA VAL A 208 -62.43 -5.23 6.51
C VAL A 208 -63.35 -6.17 5.71
N THR A 209 -63.21 -6.20 4.43
CA THR A 209 -63.83 -7.23 3.59
C THR A 209 -62.99 -8.50 3.68
N SER A 210 -63.58 -9.53 4.32
CA SER A 210 -62.99 -10.87 4.37
C SER A 210 -63.19 -11.57 3.04
N TYR A 211 -62.14 -12.01 2.43
CA TYR A 211 -62.20 -13.01 1.35
C TYR A 211 -61.93 -14.40 1.96
N MET A 212 -62.92 -15.31 1.77
CA MET A 212 -62.80 -16.75 1.97
C MET A 212 -61.79 -17.36 0.99
#